data_1eaec34c36c0c5c35f622e48b4442d5c
#
_entry.id   1eaec34c36c0c5c35f622e48b4442d5c
#
_cell.length_a   1.000
_cell.length_b   1.000
_cell.length_c   1.000
_cell.angle_alpha   90.00
_cell.angle_beta   90.00
_cell.angle_gamma   90.00
#
_symmetry.space_group_name_H-M   'P 1'
#
loop_
_entity.id
_entity.type
_entity.pdbx_description
1 polymer ?
#
loop_
_entity_poly.entity_id
_entity_poly.type
_entity_poly.pdbx_seq_one_letter_code
_entity_poly.pdbx_strand_id
1 'polypeptide(L)' 'MKFRAWHRGTREADYMIGGYFDAHHAGWDEAAMLWFEALIDEDDVDVMAWALGTAPAPERFHGPMLEALQRIDYVRI' A
#
# COMPACT_ATOMS: atom_id res chain seq x y z
N MET A 1 -5.03 -11.78 3.96
CA MET A 1 -4.34 -10.62 3.39
C MET A 1 -5.29 -9.54 2.90
N LYS A 2 -6.24 -9.91 2.03
CA LYS A 2 -7.21 -8.93 1.51
C LYS A 2 -8.01 -8.25 2.61
N PHE A 3 -8.44 -8.98 3.62
CA PHE A 3 -9.18 -8.41 4.75
C PHE A 3 -8.36 -7.31 5.44
N ARG A 4 -7.08 -7.57 5.72
CA ARG A 4 -6.20 -6.60 6.38
C ARG A 4 -5.98 -5.37 5.52
N ALA A 5 -5.93 -5.52 4.19
CA ALA A 5 -5.75 -4.41 3.27
C ALA A 5 -6.97 -3.50 3.22
N TRP A 6 -8.17 -4.07 3.34
CA TRP A 6 -9.44 -3.34 3.22
C TRP A 6 -10.02 -2.86 4.56
N HIS A 7 -9.45 -3.29 5.68
CA HIS A 7 -10.00 -2.95 7.01
C HIS A 7 -8.94 -2.27 7.86
N ARG A 8 -8.51 -1.09 7.38
CA ARG A 8 -7.45 -0.33 8.02
C ARG A 8 -7.93 0.63 9.11
N GLY A 9 -9.24 0.92 9.14
CA GLY A 9 -9.80 1.79 10.16
C GLY A 9 -10.32 3.11 9.64
N THR A 10 -9.88 3.55 8.46
CA THR A 10 -10.43 4.73 7.80
C THR A 10 -10.81 4.37 6.37
N ARG A 11 -11.83 5.07 5.84
CA ARG A 11 -12.28 4.82 4.48
C ARG A 11 -11.18 5.08 3.45
N GLU A 12 -10.44 6.17 3.64
CA GLU A 12 -9.38 6.55 2.71
C GLU A 12 -8.27 5.49 2.68
N ALA A 13 -7.85 5.02 3.85
CA ALA A 13 -6.83 3.97 3.93
C ALA A 13 -7.34 2.66 3.35
N ASP A 14 -8.61 2.30 3.62
CA ASP A 14 -9.22 1.09 3.07
C ASP A 14 -9.19 1.13 1.54
N TYR A 15 -9.65 2.22 0.93
CA TYR A 15 -9.68 2.35 -0.53
C TYR A 15 -8.28 2.36 -1.12
N MET A 16 -7.35 3.07 -0.50
CA MET A 16 -6.00 3.18 -1.04
C MET A 16 -5.24 1.86 -0.93
N ILE A 17 -5.16 1.31 0.26
CA ILE A 17 -4.37 0.10 0.50
C ILE A 17 -5.07 -1.12 -0.08
N GLY A 18 -6.38 -1.23 0.11
CA GLY A 18 -7.17 -2.32 -0.46
C GLY A 18 -7.20 -2.28 -1.97
N GLY A 19 -7.36 -1.09 -2.55
CA GLY A 19 -7.35 -0.91 -3.99
C GLY A 19 -6.00 -1.27 -4.61
N TYR A 20 -4.92 -0.87 -3.95
CA TYR A 20 -3.58 -1.23 -4.38
C TYR A 20 -3.40 -2.75 -4.41
N PHE A 21 -3.82 -3.42 -3.35
CA PHE A 21 -3.76 -4.88 -3.27
C PHE A 21 -4.56 -5.51 -4.42
N ASP A 22 -5.82 -5.10 -4.58
CA ASP A 22 -6.69 -5.68 -5.60
C ASP A 22 -6.15 -5.47 -7.03
N ALA A 23 -5.56 -4.31 -7.29
CA ALA A 23 -5.08 -3.98 -8.63
C ALA A 23 -3.78 -4.72 -8.98
N HIS A 24 -2.95 -5.05 -8.01
CA HIS A 24 -1.59 -5.50 -8.28
C HIS A 24 -1.25 -6.90 -7.78
N HIS A 25 -1.99 -7.45 -6.79
CA HIS A 25 -1.56 -8.67 -6.11
C HIS A 25 -1.42 -9.89 -7.03
N ALA A 26 -2.20 -9.96 -8.10
CA ALA A 26 -2.15 -11.11 -9.01
C ALA A 26 -0.79 -11.27 -9.70
N GLY A 27 -0.04 -10.18 -9.84
CA GLY A 27 1.27 -10.20 -10.46
C GLY A 27 2.43 -10.26 -9.45
N TRP A 28 2.15 -10.36 -8.16
CA TRP A 28 3.19 -10.35 -7.14
C TRP A 28 3.83 -11.71 -6.95
N ASP A 29 5.16 -11.70 -6.84
CA ASP A 29 5.91 -12.84 -6.39
C ASP A 29 5.98 -12.84 -4.86
N GLU A 30 6.74 -13.79 -4.28
CA GLU A 30 6.88 -13.90 -2.84
C GLU A 30 7.50 -12.63 -2.23
N ALA A 31 8.50 -12.07 -2.87
CA ALA A 31 9.16 -10.86 -2.37
C ALA A 31 8.19 -9.68 -2.31
N ALA A 32 7.34 -9.53 -3.33
CA ALA A 32 6.34 -8.48 -3.37
C ALA A 32 5.30 -8.66 -2.27
N MET A 33 4.86 -9.89 -2.04
CA MET A 33 3.91 -10.18 -0.95
C MET A 33 4.51 -9.86 0.41
N LEU A 34 5.78 -10.19 0.62
CA LEU A 34 6.47 -9.87 1.87
C LEU A 34 6.60 -8.37 2.08
N TRP A 35 6.87 -7.63 1.01
CA TRP A 35 6.92 -6.17 1.05
C TRP A 35 5.58 -5.60 1.50
N PHE A 36 4.50 -6.10 0.90
CA PHE A 36 3.15 -5.62 1.23
C PHE A 36 2.76 -5.98 2.67
N GLU A 37 3.11 -7.19 3.13
CA GLU A 37 2.84 -7.58 4.51
C GLU A 37 3.55 -6.66 5.50
N ALA A 38 4.79 -6.29 5.22
CA ALA A 38 5.52 -5.35 6.06
C ALA A 38 4.86 -3.96 6.02
N LEU A 39 4.37 -3.54 4.87
CA LEU A 39 3.73 -2.24 4.72
C LEU A 39 2.46 -2.15 5.55
N ILE A 40 1.59 -3.16 5.51
CA ILE A 40 0.32 -3.11 6.22
C ILE A 40 0.47 -3.27 7.73
N ASP A 41 1.65 -3.59 8.21
CA ASP A 41 1.95 -3.57 9.65
C ASP A 41 2.30 -2.17 10.15
N GLU A 42 2.52 -1.21 9.24
CA GLU A 42 2.81 0.17 9.61
C GLU A 42 1.51 0.94 9.89
N ASP A 43 1.62 2.08 10.56
CA ASP A 43 0.47 2.93 10.85
C ASP A 43 -0.12 3.49 9.56
N ASP A 44 -1.45 3.54 9.48
CA ASP A 44 -2.16 4.05 8.31
C ASP A 44 -1.75 5.48 7.97
N VAL A 45 -1.57 6.33 8.97
CA VAL A 45 -1.17 7.72 8.76
C VAL A 45 0.17 7.78 8.03
N ASP A 46 1.12 6.93 8.43
CA ASP A 46 2.43 6.89 7.79
C ASP A 46 2.33 6.35 6.37
N VAL A 47 1.62 5.24 6.18
CA VAL A 47 1.47 4.63 4.85
C VAL A 47 0.81 5.61 3.89
N MET A 48 -0.23 6.31 4.34
CA MET A 48 -0.92 7.31 3.53
C MET A 48 0.02 8.46 3.15
N ALA A 49 0.82 8.93 4.10
CA ALA A 49 1.78 10.01 3.83
C ALA A 49 2.83 9.58 2.79
N TRP A 50 3.29 8.33 2.87
CA TRP A 50 4.25 7.82 1.90
C TRP A 50 3.63 7.69 0.51
N ALA A 51 2.38 7.20 0.44
CA ALA A 51 1.68 7.05 -0.83
C ALA A 51 1.41 8.40 -1.49
N LEU A 52 1.05 9.41 -0.70
CA LEU A 52 0.74 10.75 -1.20
C LEU A 52 1.99 11.60 -1.40
N GLY A 53 3.15 11.13 -0.93
CA GLY A 53 4.40 11.88 -1.08
C GLY A 53 4.56 13.04 -0.11
N THR A 54 3.74 13.09 0.96
CA THR A 54 3.82 14.16 1.95
C THR A 54 4.89 13.91 3.02
N ALA A 55 5.39 12.66 3.09
CA ALA A 55 6.50 12.29 3.96
C ALA A 55 7.33 11.22 3.26
N PRO A 56 8.66 11.20 3.47
CA PRO A 56 9.52 10.18 2.85
C PRO A 56 9.30 8.81 3.52
N ALA A 57 9.19 7.76 2.69
CA ALA A 57 9.09 6.40 3.19
C ALA A 57 10.46 5.90 3.65
N PRO A 58 10.52 4.99 4.65
CA PRO A 58 11.77 4.36 5.02
C PRO A 58 12.43 3.69 3.82
N GLU A 59 13.76 3.70 3.80
CA GLU A 59 14.53 3.17 2.68
C GLU A 59 14.18 1.71 2.37
N ARG A 60 13.85 0.92 3.39
CA ARG A 60 13.48 -0.49 3.21
C ARG A 60 12.26 -0.71 2.34
N PHE A 61 11.44 0.31 2.15
CA PHE A 61 10.26 0.25 1.29
C PHE A 61 10.50 0.79 -0.11
N HIS A 62 11.66 1.38 -0.38
CA HIS A 62 11.96 1.98 -1.68
C HIS A 62 12.05 0.91 -2.76
N GLY A 63 11.57 1.24 -3.96
CA GLY A 63 11.62 0.35 -5.11
C GLY A 63 10.35 0.41 -5.94
N PRO A 64 10.19 -0.51 -6.90
CA PRO A 64 9.03 -0.51 -7.81
C PRO A 64 7.70 -0.63 -7.10
N MET A 65 7.63 -1.35 -5.98
CA MET A 65 6.39 -1.51 -5.21
C MET A 65 5.92 -0.17 -4.64
N LEU A 66 6.85 0.62 -4.08
CA LEU A 66 6.52 1.94 -3.55
C LEU A 66 6.12 2.89 -4.67
N GLU A 67 6.83 2.85 -5.80
CA GLU A 67 6.52 3.69 -6.94
C GLU A 67 5.11 3.41 -7.45
N ALA A 68 4.72 2.13 -7.52
CA ALA A 68 3.38 1.74 -7.92
C ALA A 68 2.33 2.26 -6.93
N LEU A 69 2.62 2.21 -5.64
CA LEU A 69 1.73 2.74 -4.61
C LEU A 69 1.53 4.25 -4.78
N GLN A 70 2.60 4.97 -5.10
CA GLN A 70 2.56 6.42 -5.24
C GLN A 70 1.85 6.92 -6.49
N ARG A 71 1.60 6.06 -7.47
CA ARG A 71 0.88 6.44 -8.69
C ARG A 71 -0.58 6.77 -8.43
N ILE A 72 -1.19 6.10 -7.46
CA ILE A 72 -2.59 6.31 -7.03
C ILE A 72 -3.57 6.16 -8.21
N ASP A 73 -3.27 5.25 -9.14
CA ASP A 73 -4.14 4.95 -10.27
C ASP A 73 -5.08 3.77 -10.01
N TYR A 74 -4.98 3.19 -8.84
CA TYR A 74 -5.73 2.00 -8.42
C TYR A 74 -6.91 2.35 -7.50
N VAL A 75 -7.05 3.61 -7.09
CA VAL A 75 -8.12 4.04 -6.20
C VAL A 75 -9.41 4.23 -7.01
N ARG A 76 -10.47 3.55 -6.58
CA ARG A 76 -11.78 3.64 -7.22
C ARG A 76 -12.80 4.07 -6.18
N ILE A 77 -13.11 5.32 -6.21
CA ILE A 77 -14.07 5.89 -5.27
C ILE A 77 -15.35 6.24 -6.03
#